data_c49e7e16a99fb91dcef5b4171718e2b0
#
_entry.id   c49e7e16a99fb91dcef5b4171718e2b0
#
_cell.length_a   1.000
_cell.length_b   1.000
_cell.length_c   1.000
_cell.angle_alpha   90.00
_cell.angle_beta   90.00
_cell.angle_gamma   90.00
#
_symmetry.space_group_name_H-M   'P 1'
#
loop_
_entity.id
_entity.type
_entity.pdbx_description
1 polymer ?
#
loop_
_entity_poly.entity_id
_entity_poly.type
_entity_poly.pdbx_seq_one_letter_code
_entity_poly.pdbx_strand_id
1 'polypeptide(L)'
;MILSLHELELAEKISDRILCVNGRAVDRIGTPEEVMTAGYITELYGIRMGSYDEGSSDMELAAPEGTPQVFVIAGAGSGRKIYRRLQRAGIPFVTGILHENDLDYPVAKALAAEVIAEHPFEPVAQEKIQAAKKQLEKCNRVICCRENFG
;
A
#
# COMPACT_ATOMS: atom_id res chain seq x y z
N MET A 1 4.27 32.98 0.57
CA MET A 1 3.37 32.71 1.73
C MET A 1 3.97 31.55 2.51
N ILE A 2 3.95 31.58 3.84
CA ILE A 2 4.42 30.49 4.69
C ILE A 2 3.19 29.91 5.40
N LEU A 3 3.02 28.60 5.35
CA LEU A 3 1.94 27.85 6.00
C LEU A 3 2.53 26.79 6.93
N SER A 4 1.87 26.53 8.04
CA SER A 4 2.15 25.39 8.91
C SER A 4 1.07 24.33 8.67
N LEU A 5 1.47 23.15 8.25
CA LEU A 5 0.57 22.06 7.88
C LEU A 5 0.97 20.79 8.64
N HIS A 6 -0.02 19.98 8.97
CA HIS A 6 0.16 18.67 9.58
C HIS A 6 -0.27 17.53 8.67
N GLU A 7 -0.96 17.84 7.58
CA GLU A 7 -1.42 16.87 6.58
C GLU A 7 -0.39 16.76 5.46
N LEU A 8 0.23 15.59 5.33
CA LEU A 8 1.29 15.32 4.36
C LEU A 8 0.81 15.49 2.93
N GLU A 9 -0.33 14.93 2.59
CA GLU A 9 -0.92 15.01 1.25
C GLU A 9 -1.21 16.46 0.82
N LEU A 10 -1.72 17.28 1.75
CA LEU A 10 -1.97 18.69 1.46
C LEU A 10 -0.66 19.46 1.30
N ALA A 11 0.32 19.21 2.18
CA ALA A 11 1.63 19.83 2.09
C ALA A 11 2.31 19.53 0.75
N GLU A 12 2.27 18.29 0.30
CA GLU A 12 2.81 17.87 -0.99
C GLU A 12 2.14 18.57 -2.17
N LYS A 13 0.81 18.67 -2.16
CA LYS A 13 0.04 19.22 -3.28
C LYS A 13 0.14 20.73 -3.47
N ILE A 14 0.32 21.50 -2.39
CA ILE A 14 0.22 22.97 -2.46
C ILE A 14 1.53 23.71 -2.21
N SER A 15 2.60 23.00 -1.84
CA SER A 15 3.87 23.64 -1.48
C SER A 15 4.89 23.60 -2.61
N ASP A 16 5.52 24.73 -2.88
CA ASP A 16 6.70 24.81 -3.76
C ASP A 16 7.95 24.26 -3.03
N ARG A 17 8.00 24.46 -1.71
CA ARG A 17 9.06 23.97 -0.84
C ARG A 17 8.50 23.59 0.51
N ILE A 18 9.03 22.52 1.07
CA ILE A 18 8.68 22.00 2.38
C ILE A 18 9.87 22.16 3.32
N LEU A 19 9.57 22.62 4.52
CA LEU A 19 10.49 22.74 5.63
C LEU A 19 9.94 21.86 6.76
N CYS A 20 10.64 20.77 7.04
CA CYS A 20 10.28 19.86 8.12
C CYS A 20 10.92 20.29 9.43
N VAL A 21 10.09 20.37 10.47
CA VAL A 21 10.53 20.69 11.83
C VAL A 21 10.35 19.45 12.70
N ASN A 22 11.44 19.02 13.30
CA ASN A 22 11.43 17.93 14.28
C ASN A 22 11.87 18.48 15.64
N GLY A 23 10.94 18.48 16.59
CA GLY A 23 11.17 19.07 17.91
C GLY A 23 11.40 20.59 17.84
N ARG A 24 12.64 21.03 18.03
CA ARG A 24 13.02 22.46 18.06
C ARG A 24 13.95 22.86 16.91
N ALA A 25 14.18 21.98 15.97
CA ALA A 25 15.10 22.20 14.87
C ALA A 25 14.44 21.97 13.52
N VAL A 26 14.94 22.66 12.51
CA VAL A 26 14.66 22.33 11.12
C VAL A 26 15.48 21.09 10.77
N ASP A 27 14.81 20.04 10.36
CA ASP A 27 15.42 18.77 10.06
C ASP A 27 15.75 18.64 8.57
N ARG A 28 14.82 19.03 7.70
CA ARG A 28 15.01 18.97 6.25
C ARG A 28 14.30 20.11 5.54
N ILE A 29 14.89 20.57 4.43
CA ILE A 29 14.28 21.54 3.52
C ILE A 29 14.48 21.07 2.09
N GLY A 30 13.42 21.07 1.29
CA GLY A 30 13.49 20.69 -0.12
C GLY A 30 12.20 20.92 -0.88
N THR A 31 12.13 20.43 -2.13
CA THR A 31 10.88 20.31 -2.85
C THR A 31 10.05 19.16 -2.26
N PRO A 32 8.73 19.09 -2.55
CA PRO A 32 7.92 17.95 -2.09
C PRO A 32 8.55 16.60 -2.44
N GLU A 33 9.04 16.41 -3.66
CA GLU A 33 9.63 15.16 -4.13
C GLU A 33 10.94 14.79 -3.42
N GLU A 34 11.70 15.80 -2.98
CA GLU A 34 12.95 15.58 -2.22
C GLU A 34 12.69 15.23 -0.76
N VAL A 35 11.60 15.74 -0.20
CA VAL A 35 11.28 15.59 1.22
C VAL A 35 10.33 14.44 1.49
N MET A 36 9.30 14.26 0.66
CA MET A 36 8.22 13.27 0.89
C MET A 36 8.63 11.85 0.46
N THR A 37 9.83 11.43 0.84
CA THR A 37 10.31 10.06 0.58
C THR A 37 9.85 9.11 1.69
N ALA A 38 9.54 7.85 1.33
CA ALA A 38 9.08 6.84 2.27
C ALA A 38 10.04 6.65 3.45
N GLY A 39 11.35 6.63 3.19
CA GLY A 39 12.38 6.50 4.22
C GLY A 39 12.35 7.66 5.22
N TYR A 40 12.34 8.89 4.73
CA TYR A 40 12.36 10.07 5.59
C TYR A 40 11.07 10.26 6.39
N ILE A 41 9.91 10.09 5.76
CA ILE A 41 8.63 10.23 6.44
C ILE A 41 8.46 9.16 7.53
N THR A 42 8.89 7.94 7.25
CA THR A 42 8.89 6.84 8.24
C THR A 42 9.76 7.18 9.46
N GLU A 43 10.94 7.76 9.24
CA GLU A 43 11.86 8.20 10.31
C GLU A 43 11.29 9.39 11.08
N LEU A 44 10.82 10.43 10.39
CA LEU A 44 10.29 11.66 10.97
C LEU A 44 9.11 11.39 11.92
N TYR A 45 8.21 10.50 11.54
CA TYR A 45 7.05 10.12 12.36
C TYR A 45 7.33 8.95 13.31
N GLY A 46 8.54 8.39 13.29
CA GLY A 46 8.93 7.28 14.16
C GLY A 46 8.09 6.02 13.92
N ILE A 47 7.68 5.79 12.66
CA ILE A 47 6.82 4.67 12.30
C ILE A 47 7.64 3.39 12.38
N ARG A 48 7.40 2.61 13.43
CA ARG A 48 8.07 1.33 13.64
C ARG A 48 7.36 0.16 12.95
N MET A 49 6.08 0.34 12.63
CA MET A 49 5.21 -0.68 12.05
C MET A 49 4.32 -0.03 10.98
N GLY A 50 4.73 -0.13 9.74
CA GLY A 50 4.02 0.43 8.60
C GLY A 50 4.95 0.95 7.51
N SER A 51 4.36 1.47 6.46
CA SER A 51 5.06 2.09 5.34
C SER A 51 4.32 3.33 4.87
N TYR A 52 5.08 4.28 4.35
CA TYR A 52 4.54 5.44 3.64
C TYR A 52 4.52 5.12 2.15
N ASP A 53 3.38 5.31 1.50
CA ASP A 53 3.23 5.16 0.05
C ASP A 53 3.41 6.52 -0.63
N GLU A 54 4.53 6.68 -1.34
CA GLU A 54 4.87 7.91 -2.05
C GLU A 54 3.87 8.26 -3.16
N GLY A 55 3.20 7.25 -3.73
CA GLY A 55 2.24 7.46 -4.82
C GLY A 55 0.88 7.99 -4.37
N SER A 56 0.49 7.76 -3.12
CA SER A 56 -0.79 8.21 -2.55
C SER A 56 -0.62 9.15 -1.36
N SER A 57 0.62 9.42 -0.94
CA SER A 57 0.95 10.17 0.29
C SER A 57 0.26 9.61 1.56
N ASP A 58 -0.10 8.33 1.52
CA ASP A 58 -0.79 7.62 2.60
C ASP A 58 0.19 6.80 3.44
N MET A 59 -0.13 6.68 4.72
CA MET A 59 0.56 5.78 5.63
C MET A 59 -0.24 4.50 5.81
N GLU A 60 0.40 3.36 5.55
CA GLU A 60 -0.18 2.06 5.80
C GLU A 60 0.48 1.39 7.01
N LEU A 61 -0.33 0.76 7.83
CA LEU A 61 0.15 -0.03 8.96
C LEU A 61 0.80 -1.32 8.46
N ALA A 62 1.62 -1.96 9.30
CA ALA A 62 2.27 -3.22 8.93
C ALA A 62 1.26 -4.33 8.58
N ALA A 63 1.66 -5.19 7.65
CA ALA A 63 0.90 -6.38 7.34
C ALA A 63 0.70 -7.26 8.59
N PRO A 64 -0.46 -7.90 8.75
CA PRO A 64 -0.68 -8.87 9.82
C PRO A 64 0.26 -10.06 9.69
N GLU A 65 0.86 -10.47 10.81
CA GLU A 65 1.72 -11.64 10.85
C GLU A 65 0.92 -12.95 10.87
N GLY A 66 1.48 -14.00 10.30
CA GLY A 66 0.93 -15.34 10.36
C GLY A 66 0.66 -15.98 8.99
N THR A 67 0.10 -17.17 9.02
CA THR A 67 -0.27 -17.88 7.79
C THR A 67 -1.50 -17.27 7.15
N PRO A 68 -1.48 -16.93 5.86
CA PRO A 68 -2.63 -16.37 5.16
C PRO A 68 -3.87 -17.27 5.25
N GLN A 69 -4.99 -16.67 5.62
CA GLN A 69 -6.27 -17.36 5.77
C GLN A 69 -7.28 -16.98 4.70
N VAL A 70 -7.05 -15.85 4.04
CA VAL A 70 -7.98 -15.26 3.08
C VAL A 70 -7.25 -15.00 1.77
N PHE A 71 -7.87 -15.37 0.65
CA PHE A 71 -7.46 -14.95 -0.68
C PHE A 71 -8.39 -13.83 -1.16
N VAL A 72 -7.82 -12.69 -1.56
CA VAL A 72 -8.60 -11.55 -2.04
C VAL A 72 -8.40 -11.39 -3.54
N ILE A 73 -9.50 -11.42 -4.29
CA ILE A 73 -9.54 -11.12 -5.73
C ILE A 73 -10.00 -9.67 -5.87
N ALA A 74 -9.11 -8.80 -6.31
CA ALA A 74 -9.36 -7.37 -6.43
C ALA A 74 -8.71 -6.81 -7.72
N GLY A 75 -8.78 -5.52 -7.89
CA GLY A 75 -8.16 -4.76 -8.96
C GLY A 75 -8.92 -3.47 -9.23
N ALA A 76 -8.27 -2.53 -9.91
CA ALA A 76 -8.82 -1.22 -10.25
C ALA A 76 -9.30 -0.40 -9.04
N GLY A 77 -8.64 -0.54 -7.90
CA GLY A 77 -8.96 0.18 -6.66
C GLY A 77 -10.03 -0.46 -5.78
N SER A 78 -10.59 -1.61 -6.18
CA SER A 78 -11.68 -2.27 -5.45
C SER A 78 -11.23 -2.95 -4.15
N GLY A 79 -9.94 -3.28 -4.03
CA GLY A 79 -9.37 -4.04 -2.91
C GLY A 79 -9.02 -3.22 -1.68
N ARG A 80 -8.68 -1.94 -1.82
CA ARG A 80 -8.12 -1.09 -0.75
C ARG A 80 -8.89 -1.14 0.57
N LYS A 81 -10.22 -1.03 0.51
CA LYS A 81 -11.08 -1.07 1.71
C LYS A 81 -11.04 -2.42 2.41
N ILE A 82 -11.02 -3.50 1.65
CA ILE A 82 -10.96 -4.87 2.16
C ILE A 82 -9.59 -5.16 2.77
N TYR A 83 -8.51 -4.77 2.09
CA TYR A 83 -7.13 -4.93 2.61
C TYR A 83 -6.96 -4.25 3.97
N ARG A 84 -7.37 -2.97 4.08
CA ARG A 84 -7.32 -2.22 5.34
C ARG A 84 -8.22 -2.82 6.43
N ARG A 85 -9.37 -3.40 6.04
CA ARG A 85 -10.26 -4.09 6.98
C ARG A 85 -9.64 -5.37 7.52
N LEU A 86 -9.02 -6.18 6.65
CA LEU A 86 -8.33 -7.41 7.04
C LEU A 86 -7.11 -7.09 7.92
N GLN A 87 -6.33 -6.07 7.55
CA GLN A 87 -5.21 -5.60 8.35
C GLN A 87 -5.65 -5.18 9.76
N ARG A 88 -6.70 -4.35 9.91
CA ARG A 88 -7.21 -3.94 11.22
C ARG A 88 -7.76 -5.10 12.05
N ALA A 89 -8.25 -6.13 11.40
CA ALA A 89 -8.71 -7.35 12.06
C ALA A 89 -7.57 -8.33 12.41
N GLY A 90 -6.33 -8.01 12.04
CA GLY A 90 -5.18 -8.88 12.26
C GLY A 90 -5.22 -10.17 11.43
N ILE A 91 -5.92 -10.17 10.28
CA ILE A 91 -6.11 -11.34 9.43
C ILE A 91 -5.13 -11.28 8.27
N PRO A 92 -4.11 -12.15 8.24
CA PRO A 92 -3.18 -12.23 7.12
C PRO A 92 -3.89 -12.76 5.87
N PHE A 93 -3.59 -12.14 4.73
CA PHE A 93 -4.22 -12.47 3.46
C PHE A 93 -3.23 -12.48 2.30
N VAL A 94 -3.59 -13.18 1.24
CA VAL A 94 -2.94 -13.15 -0.08
C VAL A 94 -3.87 -12.44 -1.05
N THR A 95 -3.31 -11.70 -1.98
CA THR A 95 -4.09 -11.10 -3.05
C THR A 95 -3.43 -11.29 -4.40
N GLY A 96 -4.21 -11.29 -5.44
CA GLY A 96 -3.75 -11.39 -6.83
C GLY A 96 -4.87 -11.92 -7.74
N ILE A 97 -4.62 -12.02 -9.05
CA ILE A 97 -3.40 -11.56 -9.72
C ILE A 97 -3.58 -10.07 -10.02
N LEU A 98 -2.63 -9.25 -9.59
CA LEU A 98 -2.63 -7.81 -9.87
C LEU A 98 -1.50 -7.50 -10.88
N HIS A 99 -1.67 -6.46 -11.69
CA HIS A 99 -0.51 -5.85 -12.36
C HIS A 99 0.15 -4.82 -11.43
N GLU A 100 1.47 -4.65 -11.54
CA GLU A 100 2.21 -3.73 -10.67
C GLU A 100 1.79 -2.26 -10.82
N ASN A 101 1.14 -1.90 -11.94
CA ASN A 101 0.52 -0.59 -12.18
C ASN A 101 -0.96 -0.52 -11.79
N ASP A 102 -1.52 -1.56 -11.16
CA ASP A 102 -2.89 -1.52 -10.65
C ASP A 102 -3.00 -0.59 -9.44
N LEU A 103 -4.11 0.12 -9.32
CA LEU A 103 -4.38 1.03 -8.20
C LEU A 103 -4.36 0.35 -6.83
N ASP A 104 -4.64 -0.95 -6.78
CA ASP A 104 -4.61 -1.73 -5.54
C ASP A 104 -3.22 -2.22 -5.16
N TYR A 105 -2.27 -2.25 -6.11
CA TYR A 105 -0.96 -2.86 -5.91
C TYR A 105 -0.13 -2.23 -4.78
N PRO A 106 0.01 -0.89 -4.64
CA PRO A 106 0.80 -0.30 -3.57
C PRO A 106 0.25 -0.67 -2.19
N VAL A 107 -1.06 -0.60 -1.99
CA VAL A 107 -1.71 -0.96 -0.72
C VAL A 107 -1.62 -2.47 -0.47
N ALA A 108 -1.80 -3.29 -1.50
CA ALA A 108 -1.62 -4.73 -1.41
C ALA A 108 -0.20 -5.10 -0.96
N LYS A 109 0.81 -4.47 -1.56
CA LYS A 109 2.23 -4.69 -1.22
C LYS A 109 2.56 -4.34 0.24
N ALA A 110 1.91 -3.31 0.78
CA ALA A 110 2.10 -2.89 2.17
C ALA A 110 1.38 -3.81 3.18
N LEU A 111 0.18 -4.30 2.85
CA LEU A 111 -0.73 -4.94 3.81
C LEU A 111 -0.90 -6.45 3.65
N ALA A 112 -0.65 -7.02 2.47
CA ALA A 112 -0.79 -8.44 2.24
C ALA A 112 0.45 -9.21 2.71
N ALA A 113 0.24 -10.43 3.18
CA ALA A 113 1.33 -11.36 3.46
C ALA A 113 2.04 -11.81 2.17
N GLU A 114 1.30 -11.91 1.06
CA GLU A 114 1.81 -12.21 -0.27
C GLU A 114 0.96 -11.52 -1.34
N VAL A 115 1.61 -10.94 -2.35
CA VAL A 115 0.96 -10.38 -3.54
C VAL A 115 1.43 -11.16 -4.75
N ILE A 116 0.48 -11.75 -5.48
CA ILE A 116 0.77 -12.37 -6.77
C ILE A 116 0.60 -11.29 -7.83
N ALA A 117 1.71 -10.81 -8.38
CA ALA A 117 1.69 -9.71 -9.33
C ALA A 117 2.37 -10.07 -10.65
N GLU A 118 1.93 -9.39 -11.70
CA GLU A 118 2.51 -9.44 -13.04
C GLU A 118 3.02 -8.06 -13.44
N HIS A 119 3.97 -8.01 -14.36
CA HIS A 119 4.49 -6.76 -14.89
C HIS A 119 3.43 -5.94 -15.62
N PRO A 120 3.56 -4.61 -15.64
CA PRO A 120 2.60 -3.73 -16.30
C PRO A 120 2.42 -4.10 -17.77
N PHE A 121 1.15 -4.21 -18.20
CA PHE A 121 0.74 -4.47 -19.58
C PHE A 121 1.14 -5.85 -20.15
N GLU A 122 1.75 -6.72 -19.36
CA GLU A 122 2.06 -8.08 -19.79
C GLU A 122 0.86 -9.02 -19.58
N PRO A 123 0.69 -10.03 -20.44
CA PRO A 123 -0.30 -11.07 -20.20
C PRO A 123 0.08 -11.88 -18.95
N VAL A 124 -0.90 -12.27 -18.17
CA VAL A 124 -0.66 -13.05 -16.95
C VAL A 124 0.02 -14.39 -17.29
N ALA A 125 1.23 -14.56 -16.78
CA ALA A 125 2.02 -15.77 -16.99
C ALA A 125 1.37 -16.99 -16.32
N GLN A 126 1.54 -18.16 -16.93
CA GLN A 126 0.99 -19.43 -16.40
C GLN A 126 1.49 -19.73 -14.98
N GLU A 127 2.71 -19.34 -14.67
CA GLU A 127 3.30 -19.49 -13.33
C GLU A 127 2.51 -18.72 -12.27
N LYS A 128 2.09 -17.49 -12.58
CA LYS A 128 1.27 -16.65 -11.69
C LYS A 128 -0.12 -17.25 -11.48
N ILE A 129 -0.70 -17.82 -12.53
CA ILE A 129 -1.99 -18.53 -12.44
C ILE A 129 -1.86 -19.76 -11.55
N GLN A 130 -0.80 -20.53 -11.68
CA GLN A 130 -0.56 -21.70 -10.81
C GLN A 130 -0.29 -21.28 -9.36
N ALA A 131 0.48 -20.20 -9.14
CA ALA A 131 0.70 -19.65 -7.81
C ALA A 131 -0.63 -19.21 -7.16
N ALA A 132 -1.50 -18.51 -7.89
CA ALA A 132 -2.81 -18.11 -7.41
C ALA A 132 -3.69 -19.32 -7.05
N LYS A 133 -3.75 -20.34 -7.90
CA LYS A 133 -4.50 -21.57 -7.62
C LYS A 133 -4.00 -22.26 -6.35
N LYS A 134 -2.69 -22.39 -6.19
CA LYS A 134 -2.08 -22.99 -5.00
C LYS A 134 -2.41 -22.23 -3.72
N GLN A 135 -2.45 -20.91 -3.78
CA GLN A 135 -2.83 -20.08 -2.63
C GLN A 135 -4.34 -20.15 -2.34
N LEU A 136 -5.17 -20.20 -3.38
CA LEU A 136 -6.63 -20.40 -3.24
C LEU A 136 -6.95 -21.72 -2.51
N GLU A 137 -6.22 -22.80 -2.81
CA GLU A 137 -6.40 -24.10 -2.15
C GLU A 137 -5.98 -24.09 -0.67
N LYS A 138 -5.03 -23.23 -0.30
CA LYS A 138 -4.54 -23.11 1.08
C LYS A 138 -5.39 -22.21 1.95
N CYS A 139 -6.06 -21.21 1.35
CA CYS A 139 -6.86 -20.24 2.08
C CYS A 139 -8.23 -20.82 2.44
N ASN A 140 -8.70 -20.50 3.63
CA ASN A 140 -10.01 -20.96 4.13
C ASN A 140 -11.17 -20.17 3.54
N ARG A 141 -10.92 -18.97 3.02
CA ARG A 141 -11.92 -18.05 2.49
C ARG A 141 -11.40 -17.31 1.26
N VAL A 142 -12.31 -16.99 0.37
CA VAL A 142 -12.06 -16.14 -0.80
C VAL A 142 -13.00 -14.94 -0.73
N ILE A 143 -12.45 -13.76 -0.92
CA ILE A 143 -13.21 -12.51 -1.03
C ILE A 143 -13.01 -11.99 -2.45
N CYS A 144 -14.11 -11.82 -3.19
CA CYS A 144 -14.10 -11.17 -4.48
C CYS A 144 -14.62 -9.74 -4.34
N CYS A 145 -13.79 -8.77 -4.70
CA CYS A 145 -14.11 -7.34 -4.61
C CYS A 145 -14.75 -6.77 -5.88
N ARG A 146 -14.83 -7.56 -6.96
CA ARG A 146 -15.46 -7.15 -8.22
C ARG A 146 -16.93 -7.59 -8.26
N GLU A 147 -17.83 -6.66 -8.53
CA GLU A 147 -19.26 -6.92 -8.61
C GLU A 147 -19.71 -7.59 -9.93
N ASN A 148 -18.89 -7.54 -10.98
CA ASN A 148 -19.22 -8.14 -12.29
C ASN A 148 -18.03 -8.89 -12.87
N PHE A 149 -18.16 -10.20 -12.96
CA PHE A 149 -17.42 -11.01 -13.91
C PHE A 149 -18.20 -10.94 -15.24
N GLY A 150 -17.86 -9.97 -16.06
CA GLY A 150 -18.31 -9.91 -17.43
C GLY A 150 -17.47 -10.83 -18.31
#